data_ff168af25ad04bbf65473c18a743f225
#
_entry.id   ff168af25ad04bbf65473c18a743f225
#
_cell.length_a   1.000
_cell.length_b   1.000
_cell.length_c   1.000
_cell.angle_alpha   90.00
_cell.angle_beta   90.00
_cell.angle_gamma   90.00
#
_symmetry.space_group_name_H-M   'P 1'
#
loop_
_entity.id
_entity.type
_entity.pdbx_description
1 polymer ?
#
loop_
_entity_poly.entity_id
_entity_poly.type
_entity_poly.pdbx_seq_one_letter_code
_entity_poly.pdbx_strand_id
1 'polypeptide(L)'
;LKNKYKDADILRTFNGEAVIITNDLAKGILIRGIDKNEVQNIGFFKKNIIDGNLENFGNAKIIIGKQLAIELDVVVGDKINIMSSSLLATPLGVIPKQSVYTVAAVFSSGLFEFDKSVTFFNLTDSLSFFEKNEDDINLEFFLKNPLKADIYKEEIQKTEPNLYVYSWSDINKTFFSALKVERNVMFLILTLIIIVAAFNIISGLTILIKNKTKEIAILKSLGLSRKSIIKSFFFTGFLIGFFATIVGIAFGVVFSIYIEEVRQFISALTNFEIFPKDIYFLDEMPSKLSIRSIITISVFSIFVTILTSLLPSLSVSKIETIKALKYE
;
A
#
# COMPACT_ATOMS: atom_id res chain seq x y z
N LEU A 1 -15.08 -23.54 -14.57
CA LEU A 1 -14.25 -22.72 -13.69
C LEU A 1 -14.86 -22.61 -12.28
N LYS A 2 -16.17 -22.28 -12.14
CA LYS A 2 -16.84 -22.07 -10.84
C LYS A 2 -16.73 -23.28 -9.89
N ASN A 3 -16.77 -24.50 -10.39
CA ASN A 3 -16.63 -25.73 -9.59
C ASN A 3 -15.17 -26.02 -9.14
N LYS A 4 -14.19 -25.50 -9.85
CA LYS A 4 -12.75 -25.71 -9.57
C LYS A 4 -12.22 -24.74 -8.53
N TYR A 5 -12.66 -23.48 -8.57
CA TYR A 5 -12.15 -22.40 -7.73
C TYR A 5 -13.16 -21.98 -6.67
N LYS A 6 -13.41 -22.88 -5.69
CA LYS A 6 -14.38 -22.66 -4.60
C LYS A 6 -14.04 -21.51 -3.64
N ASP A 7 -12.77 -21.06 -3.64
CA ASP A 7 -12.29 -19.97 -2.80
C ASP A 7 -12.39 -18.59 -3.48
N ALA A 8 -12.97 -18.54 -4.68
CA ALA A 8 -13.16 -17.30 -5.44
C ALA A 8 -14.63 -17.17 -5.84
N ASP A 9 -15.15 -15.95 -5.68
CA ASP A 9 -16.43 -15.58 -6.30
C ASP A 9 -16.15 -15.16 -7.74
N ILE A 10 -16.79 -15.85 -8.71
CA ILE A 10 -16.59 -15.59 -10.13
C ILE A 10 -17.81 -14.84 -10.65
N LEU A 11 -17.57 -13.65 -11.17
CA LEU A 11 -18.58 -12.75 -11.68
C LEU A 11 -18.44 -12.55 -13.19
N ARG A 12 -19.58 -12.46 -13.86
CA ARG A 12 -19.66 -12.02 -15.26
C ARG A 12 -19.75 -10.50 -15.26
N THR A 13 -18.78 -9.85 -15.89
CA THR A 13 -18.73 -8.38 -15.93
C THR A 13 -18.47 -7.89 -17.34
N PHE A 14 -18.88 -6.64 -17.57
CA PHE A 14 -18.54 -5.88 -18.76
C PHE A 14 -18.03 -4.50 -18.33
N ASN A 15 -16.96 -4.01 -18.95
CA ASN A 15 -16.41 -2.70 -18.64
C ASN A 15 -16.45 -1.83 -19.92
N GLY A 16 -16.95 -0.60 -19.77
CA GLY A 16 -17.00 0.36 -20.87
C GLY A 16 -16.88 1.80 -20.36
N GLU A 17 -16.42 2.69 -21.22
CA GLU A 17 -16.29 4.12 -20.91
C GLU A 17 -17.47 4.90 -21.50
N ALA A 18 -17.97 5.84 -20.72
CA ALA A 18 -19.09 6.68 -21.11
C ALA A 18 -18.96 8.11 -20.53
N VAL A 19 -19.83 8.99 -20.94
CA VAL A 19 -19.88 10.35 -20.43
C VAL A 19 -21.28 10.63 -19.89
N ILE A 20 -21.37 11.05 -18.62
CA ILE A 20 -22.59 11.62 -18.07
C ILE A 20 -22.69 13.07 -18.51
N ILE A 21 -23.87 13.44 -19.00
CA ILE A 21 -24.16 14.81 -19.44
C ILE A 21 -25.28 15.35 -18.54
N THR A 22 -25.00 16.42 -17.83
CA THR A 22 -25.99 17.27 -17.15
C THR A 22 -26.03 18.63 -17.85
N ASN A 23 -26.93 19.53 -17.41
CA ASN A 23 -27.09 20.85 -18.06
C ASN A 23 -25.78 21.66 -18.07
N ASP A 24 -24.93 21.49 -17.05
CA ASP A 24 -23.73 22.32 -16.84
C ASP A 24 -22.42 21.54 -16.87
N LEU A 25 -22.46 20.18 -16.86
CA LEU A 25 -21.27 19.35 -16.71
C LEU A 25 -21.29 18.15 -17.67
N ALA A 26 -20.12 17.83 -18.21
CA ALA A 26 -19.85 16.56 -18.89
C ALA A 26 -18.74 15.83 -18.13
N LYS A 27 -19.04 14.61 -17.65
CA LYS A 27 -18.15 13.83 -16.81
C LYS A 27 -17.90 12.45 -17.38
N GLY A 28 -16.64 12.11 -17.62
CA GLY A 28 -16.22 10.75 -17.99
C GLY A 28 -16.43 9.79 -16.83
N ILE A 29 -17.04 8.63 -17.12
CA ILE A 29 -17.29 7.56 -16.17
C ILE A 29 -16.86 6.20 -16.74
N LEU A 30 -16.56 5.28 -15.83
CA LEU A 30 -16.34 3.88 -16.13
C LEU A 30 -17.61 3.10 -15.76
N ILE A 31 -18.26 2.53 -16.75
CA ILE A 31 -19.43 1.67 -16.56
C ILE A 31 -18.96 0.24 -16.29
N ARG A 32 -19.43 -0.33 -15.19
CA ARG A 32 -19.24 -1.75 -14.86
C ARG A 32 -20.60 -2.47 -14.88
N GLY A 33 -20.80 -3.28 -15.93
CA GLY A 33 -21.96 -4.14 -16.05
C GLY A 33 -21.80 -5.39 -15.18
N ILE A 34 -22.72 -5.63 -14.27
CA ILE A 34 -22.76 -6.81 -13.38
C ILE A 34 -24.18 -7.35 -13.36
N ASP A 35 -24.34 -8.67 -13.27
CA ASP A 35 -25.66 -9.30 -13.19
C ASP A 35 -26.40 -8.86 -11.92
N LYS A 36 -27.68 -8.51 -12.05
CA LYS A 36 -28.53 -8.07 -10.94
C LYS A 36 -28.54 -9.06 -9.78
N ASN A 37 -28.60 -10.37 -10.09
CA ASN A 37 -28.66 -11.43 -9.07
C ASN A 37 -27.33 -11.56 -8.31
N GLU A 38 -26.21 -11.25 -8.97
CA GLU A 38 -24.88 -11.31 -8.36
C GLU A 38 -24.64 -10.11 -7.45
N VAL A 39 -25.07 -8.89 -7.84
CA VAL A 39 -24.96 -7.67 -7.02
C VAL A 39 -25.53 -7.85 -5.62
N GLN A 40 -26.68 -8.51 -5.50
CA GLN A 40 -27.34 -8.76 -4.22
C GLN A 40 -26.56 -9.72 -3.31
N ASN A 41 -25.69 -10.55 -3.87
CA ASN A 41 -24.93 -11.57 -3.13
C ASN A 41 -23.51 -11.10 -2.76
N ILE A 42 -22.97 -10.10 -3.45
CA ILE A 42 -21.62 -9.61 -3.23
C ILE A 42 -21.56 -8.79 -1.93
N GLY A 43 -20.62 -9.16 -1.05
CA GLY A 43 -20.41 -8.48 0.22
C GLY A 43 -20.04 -7.00 0.08
N PHE A 44 -19.44 -6.61 -1.04
CA PHE A 44 -19.10 -5.21 -1.35
C PHE A 44 -20.36 -4.33 -1.34
N PHE A 45 -21.37 -4.67 -2.12
CA PHE A 45 -22.58 -3.85 -2.20
C PHE A 45 -23.36 -3.81 -0.89
N LYS A 46 -23.45 -4.97 -0.18
CA LYS A 46 -24.16 -5.05 1.11
C LYS A 46 -23.56 -4.09 2.17
N LYS A 47 -22.27 -3.86 2.11
CA LYS A 47 -21.55 -3.02 3.11
C LYS A 47 -21.46 -1.56 2.71
N ASN A 48 -21.43 -1.28 1.43
CA ASN A 48 -21.01 0.02 0.90
C ASN A 48 -22.16 0.85 0.31
N ILE A 49 -23.38 0.32 0.19
CA ILE A 49 -24.56 1.15 -0.17
C ILE A 49 -24.88 2.06 1.00
N ILE A 50 -24.90 3.36 0.72
CA ILE A 50 -25.20 4.43 1.71
C ILE A 50 -26.59 5.02 1.54
N ASP A 51 -27.18 4.93 0.34
CA ASP A 51 -28.53 5.41 0.04
C ASP A 51 -29.16 4.57 -1.07
N GLY A 52 -30.49 4.43 -1.07
CA GLY A 52 -31.23 3.66 -2.04
C GLY A 52 -31.33 2.16 -1.74
N ASN A 53 -31.78 1.38 -2.73
CA ASN A 53 -32.00 -0.07 -2.58
C ASN A 53 -31.51 -0.85 -3.81
N LEU A 54 -30.77 -1.95 -3.56
CA LEU A 54 -30.28 -2.87 -4.59
C LEU A 54 -31.40 -3.62 -5.32
N GLU A 55 -32.58 -3.78 -4.71
CA GLU A 55 -33.72 -4.40 -5.36
C GLU A 55 -34.19 -3.63 -6.59
N ASN A 56 -34.00 -2.31 -6.55
CA ASN A 56 -34.31 -1.41 -7.65
C ASN A 56 -33.30 -1.42 -8.79
N PHE A 57 -32.15 -2.11 -8.64
CA PHE A 57 -31.11 -2.18 -9.66
C PHE A 57 -31.55 -2.99 -10.90
N GLY A 58 -31.16 -2.53 -12.09
CA GLY A 58 -31.54 -3.10 -13.39
C GLY A 58 -32.72 -2.36 -14.05
N ASN A 59 -33.02 -2.67 -15.31
CA ASN A 59 -34.05 -2.01 -16.13
C ASN A 59 -33.86 -0.49 -16.21
N ALA A 60 -32.72 -0.06 -16.78
CA ALA A 60 -32.29 1.34 -16.88
C ALA A 60 -32.13 2.06 -15.52
N LYS A 61 -31.90 1.30 -14.45
CA LYS A 61 -31.53 1.84 -13.13
C LYS A 61 -30.12 1.44 -12.75
N ILE A 62 -29.35 2.41 -12.27
CA ILE A 62 -27.90 2.32 -12.05
C ILE A 62 -27.52 2.64 -10.60
N ILE A 63 -26.33 2.20 -10.22
CA ILE A 63 -25.74 2.54 -8.92
C ILE A 63 -24.53 3.43 -9.18
N ILE A 64 -24.47 4.59 -8.53
CA ILE A 64 -23.39 5.57 -8.69
C ILE A 64 -22.60 5.73 -7.40
N GLY A 65 -21.33 6.15 -7.52
CA GLY A 65 -20.51 6.44 -6.35
C GLY A 65 -20.92 7.74 -5.65
N LYS A 66 -20.71 7.82 -4.35
CA LYS A 66 -21.03 8.99 -3.51
C LYS A 66 -20.41 10.28 -4.06
N GLN A 67 -19.14 10.22 -4.43
CA GLN A 67 -18.42 11.40 -4.92
C GLN A 67 -18.98 11.89 -6.26
N LEU A 68 -19.35 10.95 -7.14
CA LEU A 68 -20.00 11.26 -8.40
C LEU A 68 -21.39 11.88 -8.18
N ALA A 69 -22.18 11.35 -7.23
CA ALA A 69 -23.49 11.88 -6.88
C ALA A 69 -23.40 13.34 -6.38
N ILE A 70 -22.42 13.64 -5.52
CA ILE A 70 -22.15 14.99 -5.02
C ILE A 70 -21.74 15.94 -6.16
N GLU A 71 -20.82 15.49 -7.04
CA GLU A 71 -20.30 16.33 -8.13
C GLU A 71 -21.36 16.67 -9.18
N LEU A 72 -22.32 15.75 -9.41
CA LEU A 72 -23.42 15.94 -10.35
C LEU A 72 -24.66 16.58 -9.72
N ASP A 73 -24.68 16.77 -8.40
CA ASP A 73 -25.83 17.23 -7.60
C ASP A 73 -27.09 16.38 -7.86
N VAL A 74 -26.93 15.04 -7.80
CA VAL A 74 -28.00 14.06 -8.04
C VAL A 74 -28.23 13.17 -6.82
N VAL A 75 -29.48 12.76 -6.63
CA VAL A 75 -29.92 11.88 -5.55
C VAL A 75 -30.61 10.63 -6.10
N VAL A 76 -30.87 9.67 -5.22
CA VAL A 76 -31.63 8.44 -5.58
C VAL A 76 -33.01 8.82 -6.14
N GLY A 77 -33.31 8.28 -7.31
CA GLY A 77 -34.56 8.57 -8.06
C GLY A 77 -34.37 9.54 -9.22
N ASP A 78 -33.29 10.30 -9.25
CA ASP A 78 -33.01 11.25 -10.35
C ASP A 78 -32.67 10.54 -11.65
N LYS A 79 -32.94 11.23 -12.75
CA LYS A 79 -32.62 10.78 -14.10
C LYS A 79 -31.39 11.48 -14.62
N ILE A 80 -30.43 10.70 -15.11
CA ILE A 80 -29.21 11.21 -15.71
C ILE A 80 -29.08 10.72 -17.15
N ASN A 81 -28.56 11.57 -18.02
CA ASN A 81 -28.32 11.26 -19.42
C ASN A 81 -26.87 10.76 -19.58
N ILE A 82 -26.70 9.59 -20.16
CA ILE A 82 -25.40 8.96 -20.35
C ILE A 82 -25.18 8.73 -21.84
N MET A 83 -24.02 9.18 -22.32
CA MET A 83 -23.57 9.08 -23.69
C MET A 83 -22.49 8.01 -23.79
N SER A 84 -22.68 7.03 -24.67
CA SER A 84 -21.74 5.96 -24.95
C SER A 84 -20.57 6.47 -25.79
N SER A 85 -19.41 5.82 -25.66
CA SER A 85 -18.32 5.93 -26.63
C SER A 85 -18.64 5.24 -27.97
N SER A 86 -19.65 4.36 -27.99
CA SER A 86 -20.13 3.71 -29.21
C SER A 86 -20.90 4.67 -30.10
N LEU A 87 -20.65 4.59 -31.41
CA LEU A 87 -21.22 5.48 -32.40
C LEU A 87 -22.33 4.76 -33.20
N LEU A 88 -23.50 5.37 -33.25
CA LEU A 88 -24.61 4.91 -34.08
C LEU A 88 -24.53 5.54 -35.46
N ALA A 89 -24.49 4.70 -36.51
CA ALA A 89 -24.62 5.17 -37.91
C ALA A 89 -26.08 5.51 -38.18
N THR A 90 -26.36 6.77 -38.50
CA THR A 90 -27.68 7.24 -38.89
C THR A 90 -27.64 7.80 -40.30
N PRO A 91 -28.77 7.93 -41.04
CA PRO A 91 -28.81 8.54 -42.37
C PRO A 91 -28.29 9.98 -42.40
N LEU A 92 -28.23 10.66 -41.26
CA LEU A 92 -27.73 12.04 -41.10
C LEU A 92 -26.28 12.13 -40.64
N GLY A 93 -25.60 10.98 -40.44
CA GLY A 93 -24.23 10.91 -39.94
C GLY A 93 -24.09 9.98 -38.74
N VAL A 94 -22.90 9.96 -38.17
CA VAL A 94 -22.58 9.13 -36.98
C VAL A 94 -22.77 9.95 -35.72
N ILE A 95 -23.63 9.48 -34.82
CA ILE A 95 -23.92 10.14 -33.55
C ILE A 95 -23.65 9.21 -32.38
N PRO A 96 -23.17 9.70 -31.22
CA PRO A 96 -23.02 8.87 -30.02
C PRO A 96 -24.39 8.42 -29.50
N LYS A 97 -24.47 7.17 -29.07
CA LYS A 97 -25.67 6.63 -28.43
C LYS A 97 -25.88 7.29 -27.07
N GLN A 98 -27.08 7.78 -26.83
CA GLN A 98 -27.46 8.38 -25.54
C GLN A 98 -28.66 7.63 -24.96
N SER A 99 -28.66 7.49 -23.65
CA SER A 99 -29.78 6.86 -22.91
C SER A 99 -29.93 7.49 -21.53
N VAL A 100 -31.17 7.53 -21.07
CA VAL A 100 -31.50 8.07 -19.75
C VAL A 100 -31.59 6.92 -18.75
N TYR A 101 -30.88 7.07 -17.64
CA TYR A 101 -30.87 6.09 -16.54
C TYR A 101 -31.32 6.77 -15.24
N THR A 102 -31.97 5.98 -14.37
CA THR A 102 -32.40 6.43 -13.04
C THR A 102 -31.42 5.93 -11.98
N VAL A 103 -31.05 6.80 -11.05
CA VAL A 103 -30.19 6.43 -9.91
C VAL A 103 -30.98 5.54 -8.95
N ALA A 104 -30.63 4.26 -8.82
CA ALA A 104 -31.27 3.30 -7.92
C ALA A 104 -30.67 3.32 -6.52
N ALA A 105 -29.35 3.52 -6.43
CA ALA A 105 -28.61 3.57 -5.17
C ALA A 105 -27.29 4.34 -5.31
N VAL A 106 -26.77 4.78 -4.19
CA VAL A 106 -25.46 5.43 -4.06
C VAL A 106 -24.57 4.57 -3.17
N PHE A 107 -23.34 4.32 -3.62
CA PHE A 107 -22.34 3.57 -2.86
C PHE A 107 -21.16 4.44 -2.42
N SER A 108 -20.46 4.02 -1.35
CA SER A 108 -19.18 4.57 -0.95
C SER A 108 -18.19 3.46 -0.63
N SER A 109 -17.14 3.34 -1.43
CA SER A 109 -16.09 2.33 -1.27
C SER A 109 -14.99 2.76 -0.29
N GLY A 110 -14.94 4.06 0.07
CA GLY A 110 -13.82 4.67 0.79
C GLY A 110 -12.63 5.03 -0.12
N LEU A 111 -12.74 4.82 -1.42
CA LEU A 111 -11.75 5.22 -2.43
C LEU A 111 -12.33 6.35 -3.28
N PHE A 112 -11.85 7.57 -3.08
CA PHE A 112 -12.37 8.78 -3.71
C PHE A 112 -12.49 8.67 -5.24
N GLU A 113 -11.41 8.27 -5.92
CA GLU A 113 -11.40 8.15 -7.40
C GLU A 113 -12.34 7.05 -7.91
N PHE A 114 -12.48 5.95 -7.17
CA PHE A 114 -13.42 4.90 -7.52
C PHE A 114 -14.87 5.40 -7.39
N ASP A 115 -15.19 6.07 -6.28
CA ASP A 115 -16.51 6.63 -6.01
C ASP A 115 -16.86 7.81 -6.95
N LYS A 116 -15.84 8.44 -7.55
CA LYS A 116 -15.98 9.56 -8.50
C LYS A 116 -16.17 9.10 -9.95
N SER A 117 -15.63 7.94 -10.31
CA SER A 117 -15.54 7.52 -11.72
C SER A 117 -16.38 6.28 -12.05
N VAL A 118 -16.67 5.40 -11.10
CA VAL A 118 -17.32 4.11 -11.38
C VAL A 118 -18.84 4.19 -11.21
N THR A 119 -19.54 3.63 -12.19
CA THR A 119 -20.99 3.47 -12.19
C THR A 119 -21.34 2.03 -12.52
N PHE A 120 -22.21 1.41 -11.73
CA PHE A 120 -22.63 0.03 -11.96
C PHE A 120 -23.94 -0.02 -12.74
N PHE A 121 -23.94 -0.81 -13.81
CA PHE A 121 -25.08 -1.12 -14.66
C PHE A 121 -25.47 -2.59 -14.53
N ASN A 122 -26.73 -2.92 -14.83
CA ASN A 122 -27.04 -4.31 -15.09
C ASN A 122 -26.28 -4.80 -16.34
N LEU A 123 -25.79 -6.03 -16.31
CA LEU A 123 -24.94 -6.58 -17.38
C LEU A 123 -25.63 -6.51 -18.75
N THR A 124 -26.89 -6.91 -18.83
CA THR A 124 -27.69 -6.85 -20.09
C THR A 124 -27.87 -5.42 -20.59
N ASP A 125 -28.12 -4.46 -19.69
CA ASP A 125 -28.26 -3.05 -20.04
C ASP A 125 -26.93 -2.48 -20.57
N SER A 126 -25.80 -2.86 -19.95
CA SER A 126 -24.47 -2.39 -20.39
C SER A 126 -24.10 -2.94 -21.76
N LEU A 127 -24.30 -4.22 -22.01
CA LEU A 127 -24.07 -4.84 -23.33
C LEU A 127 -24.91 -4.17 -24.43
N SER A 128 -26.20 -3.99 -24.16
CA SER A 128 -27.11 -3.29 -25.09
C SER A 128 -26.71 -1.85 -25.32
N PHE A 129 -26.26 -1.13 -24.28
CA PHE A 129 -25.84 0.26 -24.36
C PHE A 129 -24.60 0.46 -25.23
N PHE A 130 -23.65 -0.46 -25.14
CA PHE A 130 -22.40 -0.44 -25.92
C PHE A 130 -22.47 -1.25 -27.22
N GLU A 131 -23.60 -1.83 -27.57
CA GLU A 131 -23.78 -2.69 -28.75
C GLU A 131 -22.81 -3.88 -28.76
N LYS A 132 -22.64 -4.50 -27.61
CA LYS A 132 -21.76 -5.62 -27.35
C LYS A 132 -22.53 -6.92 -27.13
N ASN A 133 -21.83 -8.06 -27.39
CA ASN A 133 -22.39 -9.40 -27.27
C ASN A 133 -21.86 -10.13 -26.04
N GLU A 134 -22.33 -11.36 -25.83
CA GLU A 134 -21.86 -12.21 -24.73
C GLU A 134 -20.36 -12.57 -24.82
N ASP A 135 -19.78 -12.53 -26.02
CA ASP A 135 -18.35 -12.77 -26.23
C ASP A 135 -17.47 -11.65 -25.66
N ASP A 136 -18.04 -10.46 -25.43
CA ASP A 136 -17.34 -9.31 -24.85
C ASP A 136 -17.37 -9.33 -23.31
N ILE A 137 -17.94 -10.37 -22.68
CA ILE A 137 -18.05 -10.50 -21.23
C ILE A 137 -16.72 -10.97 -20.64
N ASN A 138 -16.27 -10.29 -19.61
CA ASN A 138 -15.12 -10.69 -18.78
C ASN A 138 -15.58 -11.57 -17.60
N LEU A 139 -14.71 -12.50 -17.20
CA LEU A 139 -14.86 -13.24 -15.94
C LEU A 139 -13.92 -12.62 -14.90
N GLU A 140 -14.49 -12.04 -13.88
CA GLU A 140 -13.71 -11.49 -12.76
C GLU A 140 -13.72 -12.43 -11.57
N PHE A 141 -12.53 -12.70 -11.02
CA PHE A 141 -12.33 -13.58 -9.88
C PHE A 141 -12.07 -12.73 -8.63
N PHE A 142 -13.01 -12.74 -7.70
CA PHE A 142 -12.87 -12.09 -6.41
C PHE A 142 -12.33 -13.09 -5.38
N LEU A 143 -11.05 -12.97 -5.07
CA LEU A 143 -10.36 -13.90 -4.18
C LEU A 143 -10.53 -13.49 -2.71
N LYS A 144 -10.73 -14.45 -1.81
CA LYS A 144 -10.67 -14.19 -0.36
C LYS A 144 -9.35 -13.60 0.09
N ASN A 145 -8.25 -13.98 -0.56
CA ASN A 145 -6.93 -13.38 -0.36
C ASN A 145 -6.42 -12.78 -1.67
N PRO A 146 -6.55 -11.44 -1.88
CA PRO A 146 -6.13 -10.77 -3.10
C PRO A 146 -4.64 -10.89 -3.42
N LEU A 147 -3.79 -11.09 -2.40
CA LEU A 147 -2.34 -11.25 -2.58
C LEU A 147 -1.93 -12.54 -3.29
N LYS A 148 -2.87 -13.48 -3.46
CA LYS A 148 -2.65 -14.71 -4.23
C LYS A 148 -3.07 -14.61 -5.70
N ALA A 149 -3.47 -13.42 -6.16
CA ALA A 149 -4.00 -13.24 -7.52
C ALA A 149 -3.03 -13.72 -8.61
N ASP A 150 -1.73 -13.46 -8.46
CA ASP A 150 -0.72 -13.89 -9.44
C ASP A 150 -0.58 -15.42 -9.50
N ILE A 151 -0.75 -16.12 -8.36
CA ILE A 151 -0.74 -17.59 -8.31
C ILE A 151 -1.95 -18.16 -9.05
N TYR A 152 -3.14 -17.61 -8.81
CA TYR A 152 -4.37 -18.02 -9.51
C TYR A 152 -4.30 -17.72 -11.01
N LYS A 153 -3.73 -16.56 -11.38
CA LYS A 153 -3.47 -16.21 -12.79
C LYS A 153 -2.65 -17.28 -13.49
N GLU A 154 -1.49 -17.67 -12.92
CA GLU A 154 -0.63 -18.68 -13.50
C GLU A 154 -1.33 -20.06 -13.62
N GLU A 155 -2.13 -20.43 -12.63
CA GLU A 155 -2.88 -21.68 -12.64
C GLU A 155 -3.98 -21.69 -13.70
N ILE A 156 -4.76 -20.61 -13.82
CA ILE A 156 -5.80 -20.47 -14.82
C ILE A 156 -5.18 -20.44 -16.23
N GLN A 157 -4.10 -19.69 -16.44
CA GLN A 157 -3.41 -19.61 -17.72
C GLN A 157 -2.86 -20.97 -18.20
N LYS A 158 -2.40 -21.82 -17.25
CA LYS A 158 -1.96 -23.19 -17.57
C LYS A 158 -3.11 -24.13 -17.92
N THR A 159 -4.27 -23.94 -17.27
CA THR A 159 -5.46 -24.78 -17.48
C THR A 159 -6.21 -24.42 -18.74
N GLU A 160 -6.29 -23.14 -19.05
CA GLU A 160 -7.02 -22.56 -20.17
C GLU A 160 -6.10 -21.63 -20.97
N PRO A 161 -5.21 -22.19 -21.84
CA PRO A 161 -4.19 -21.40 -22.57
C PRO A 161 -4.76 -20.37 -23.53
N ASN A 162 -6.01 -20.54 -23.95
CA ASN A 162 -6.70 -19.66 -24.89
C ASN A 162 -7.31 -18.41 -24.23
N LEU A 163 -7.32 -18.34 -22.88
CA LEU A 163 -7.83 -17.20 -22.15
C LEU A 163 -6.69 -16.22 -21.82
N TYR A 164 -6.96 -14.95 -22.01
CA TYR A 164 -6.08 -13.88 -21.52
C TYR A 164 -6.42 -13.59 -20.06
N VAL A 165 -5.50 -13.90 -19.16
CA VAL A 165 -5.72 -13.73 -17.71
C VAL A 165 -4.80 -12.63 -17.17
N TYR A 166 -5.41 -11.63 -16.56
CA TYR A 166 -4.71 -10.51 -15.94
C TYR A 166 -5.02 -10.47 -14.45
N SER A 167 -4.01 -10.26 -13.61
CA SER A 167 -4.23 -9.94 -12.22
C SER A 167 -4.37 -8.41 -12.02
N TRP A 168 -4.90 -8.01 -10.88
CA TRP A 168 -4.99 -6.59 -10.53
C TRP A 168 -3.60 -5.90 -10.51
N SER A 169 -2.54 -6.65 -10.23
CA SER A 169 -1.16 -6.16 -10.27
C SER A 169 -0.67 -5.96 -11.71
N ASP A 170 -1.12 -6.76 -12.69
CA ASP A 170 -0.78 -6.56 -14.10
C ASP A 170 -1.44 -5.32 -14.68
N ILE A 171 -2.73 -5.12 -14.39
CA ILE A 171 -3.49 -3.96 -14.86
C ILE A 171 -2.86 -2.65 -14.36
N ASN A 172 -2.33 -2.67 -13.12
CA ASN A 172 -1.70 -1.51 -12.49
C ASN A 172 -0.16 -1.66 -12.41
N LYS A 173 0.47 -2.36 -13.35
CA LYS A 173 1.89 -2.70 -13.32
C LYS A 173 2.81 -1.50 -13.11
N THR A 174 2.54 -0.40 -13.77
CA THR A 174 3.34 0.84 -13.64
C THR A 174 3.29 1.38 -12.22
N PHE A 175 2.10 1.42 -11.62
CA PHE A 175 1.90 1.86 -10.25
C PHE A 175 2.64 0.95 -9.25
N PHE A 176 2.49 -0.38 -9.36
CA PHE A 176 3.17 -1.32 -8.48
C PHE A 176 4.69 -1.35 -8.69
N SER A 177 5.15 -1.08 -9.91
CA SER A 177 6.59 -0.91 -10.19
C SER A 177 7.13 0.33 -9.48
N ALA A 178 6.41 1.45 -9.51
CA ALA A 178 6.79 2.67 -8.80
C ALA A 178 6.85 2.44 -7.27
N LEU A 179 5.85 1.78 -6.68
CA LEU A 179 5.85 1.41 -5.25
C LEU A 179 7.02 0.48 -4.88
N LYS A 180 7.40 -0.43 -5.79
CA LYS A 180 8.57 -1.30 -5.58
C LYS A 180 9.87 -0.50 -5.58
N VAL A 181 10.02 0.45 -6.49
CA VAL A 181 11.16 1.37 -6.52
C VAL A 181 11.21 2.20 -5.26
N GLU A 182 10.10 2.80 -4.85
CA GLU A 182 9.99 3.55 -3.60
C GLU A 182 10.44 2.73 -2.39
N ARG A 183 9.95 1.51 -2.24
CA ARG A 183 10.39 0.58 -1.18
C ARG A 183 11.90 0.36 -1.19
N ASN A 184 12.49 0.16 -2.38
CA ASN A 184 13.92 -0.07 -2.52
C ASN A 184 14.72 1.18 -2.12
N VAL A 185 14.26 2.38 -2.51
CA VAL A 185 14.87 3.65 -2.12
C VAL A 185 14.78 3.86 -0.61
N MET A 186 13.61 3.59 0.00
CA MET A 186 13.46 3.66 1.45
C MET A 186 14.39 2.68 2.19
N PHE A 187 14.53 1.46 1.67
CA PHE A 187 15.49 0.48 2.22
C PHE A 187 16.94 0.98 2.13
N LEU A 188 17.32 1.61 1.00
CA LEU A 188 18.63 2.21 0.82
C LEU A 188 18.89 3.34 1.82
N ILE A 189 17.92 4.24 2.01
CA ILE A 189 18.00 5.33 3.00
C ILE A 189 18.17 4.77 4.41
N LEU A 190 17.35 3.78 4.79
CA LEU A 190 17.46 3.12 6.09
C LEU A 190 18.83 2.48 6.30
N THR A 191 19.36 1.82 5.26
CA THR A 191 20.70 1.23 5.29
C THR A 191 21.78 2.30 5.51
N LEU A 192 21.67 3.45 4.84
CA LEU A 192 22.58 4.58 5.01
C LEU A 192 22.54 5.12 6.44
N ILE A 193 21.36 5.28 7.02
CA ILE A 193 21.20 5.71 8.42
C ILE A 193 21.88 4.73 9.38
N ILE A 194 21.73 3.41 9.15
CA ILE A 194 22.39 2.38 9.96
C ILE A 194 23.91 2.46 9.82
N ILE A 195 24.43 2.75 8.62
CA ILE A 195 25.88 2.95 8.40
C ILE A 195 26.37 4.15 9.18
N VAL A 196 25.66 5.27 9.17
CA VAL A 196 26.02 6.48 9.96
C VAL A 196 26.02 6.15 11.46
N ALA A 197 25.01 5.42 11.95
CA ALA A 197 24.95 4.98 13.33
C ALA A 197 26.15 4.05 13.67
N ALA A 198 26.53 3.18 12.75
CA ALA A 198 27.71 2.31 12.88
C ALA A 198 29.01 3.11 13.05
N PHE A 199 29.21 4.18 12.27
CA PHE A 199 30.37 5.07 12.43
C PHE A 199 30.34 5.77 13.78
N ASN A 200 29.19 6.16 14.29
CA ASN A 200 29.08 6.77 15.65
C ASN A 200 29.49 5.77 16.73
N ILE A 201 29.10 4.49 16.62
CA ILE A 201 29.52 3.43 17.56
C ILE A 201 31.06 3.25 17.49
N ILE A 202 31.63 3.15 16.28
CA ILE A 202 33.07 3.00 16.08
C ILE A 202 33.83 4.18 16.73
N SER A 203 33.40 5.40 16.45
CA SER A 203 34.02 6.63 16.96
C SER A 203 33.93 6.71 18.48
N GLY A 204 32.73 6.48 19.03
CA GLY A 204 32.50 6.50 20.48
C GLY A 204 33.33 5.48 21.23
N LEU A 205 33.37 4.22 20.75
CA LEU A 205 34.22 3.18 21.33
C LEU A 205 35.71 3.47 21.19
N THR A 206 36.14 4.03 20.07
CA THR A 206 37.54 4.41 19.85
C THR A 206 37.97 5.51 20.83
N ILE A 207 37.13 6.53 21.04
CA ILE A 207 37.35 7.59 22.01
C ILE A 207 37.38 7.01 23.42
N LEU A 208 36.41 6.15 23.77
CA LEU A 208 36.37 5.48 25.08
C LEU A 208 37.64 4.68 25.36
N ILE A 209 38.13 3.89 24.39
CA ILE A 209 39.38 3.12 24.51
C ILE A 209 40.57 4.05 24.69
N LYS A 210 40.67 5.15 23.92
CA LYS A 210 41.71 6.14 24.07
C LYS A 210 41.73 6.75 25.48
N ASN A 211 40.58 7.18 25.96
CA ASN A 211 40.44 7.79 27.29
C ASN A 211 40.80 6.79 28.42
N LYS A 212 40.59 5.49 28.19
CA LYS A 212 40.89 4.42 29.15
C LYS A 212 42.24 3.74 28.94
N THR A 213 43.11 4.32 28.08
CA THR A 213 44.39 3.73 27.71
C THR A 213 45.29 3.46 28.92
N LYS A 214 45.39 4.41 29.88
CA LYS A 214 46.19 4.32 31.10
C LYS A 214 45.66 3.20 32.01
N GLU A 215 44.35 3.14 32.23
CA GLU A 215 43.71 2.07 33.02
C GLU A 215 43.89 0.70 32.39
N ILE A 216 43.79 0.59 31.06
CA ILE A 216 44.04 -0.63 30.29
C ILE A 216 45.49 -1.10 30.48
N ALA A 217 46.45 -0.15 30.46
CA ALA A 217 47.86 -0.47 30.66
C ALA A 217 48.12 -1.04 32.09
N ILE A 218 47.51 -0.41 33.12
CA ILE A 218 47.60 -0.89 34.52
C ILE A 218 47.01 -2.31 34.61
N LEU A 219 45.83 -2.58 34.07
CA LEU A 219 45.21 -3.91 34.08
C LEU A 219 46.08 -4.98 33.38
N LYS A 220 46.72 -4.59 32.27
CA LYS A 220 47.68 -5.48 31.59
C LYS A 220 48.92 -5.78 32.44
N SER A 221 49.45 -4.78 33.20
CA SER A 221 50.58 -4.95 34.10
C SER A 221 50.24 -5.87 35.28
N LEU A 222 48.98 -5.88 35.72
CA LEU A 222 48.45 -6.79 36.76
C LEU A 222 48.14 -8.20 36.22
N GLY A 223 48.43 -8.49 34.95
CA GLY A 223 48.29 -9.82 34.37
C GLY A 223 46.98 -10.11 33.67
N LEU A 224 46.11 -9.10 33.46
CA LEU A 224 44.86 -9.30 32.72
C LEU A 224 45.14 -9.62 31.23
N SER A 225 44.51 -10.68 30.75
CA SER A 225 44.74 -11.12 29.36
C SER A 225 44.18 -10.11 28.34
N ARG A 226 44.87 -9.95 27.21
CA ARG A 226 44.40 -9.08 26.11
C ARG A 226 43.01 -9.48 25.63
N LYS A 227 42.68 -10.77 25.61
CA LYS A 227 41.37 -11.29 25.20
C LYS A 227 40.27 -10.83 26.14
N SER A 228 40.51 -10.80 27.46
CA SER A 228 39.54 -10.33 28.44
C SER A 228 39.20 -8.84 28.26
N ILE A 229 40.21 -8.03 28.00
CA ILE A 229 40.01 -6.59 27.77
C ILE A 229 39.25 -6.35 26.47
N ILE A 230 39.61 -7.01 25.37
CA ILE A 230 38.89 -6.94 24.09
C ILE A 230 37.42 -7.33 24.29
N LYS A 231 37.16 -8.44 24.99
CA LYS A 231 35.85 -8.94 25.29
C LYS A 231 35.00 -7.91 26.07
N SER A 232 35.59 -7.22 27.05
CA SER A 232 34.93 -6.20 27.83
C SER A 232 34.47 -5.01 26.96
N PHE A 233 35.35 -4.45 26.12
CA PHE A 233 34.99 -3.36 25.22
C PHE A 233 34.00 -3.77 24.13
N PHE A 234 34.13 -5.00 23.62
CA PHE A 234 33.17 -5.56 22.69
C PHE A 234 31.76 -5.63 23.32
N PHE A 235 31.65 -6.18 24.53
CA PHE A 235 30.40 -6.25 25.26
C PHE A 235 29.81 -4.85 25.54
N THR A 236 30.64 -3.88 25.88
CA THR A 236 30.19 -2.50 26.07
C THR A 236 29.53 -1.96 24.80
N GLY A 237 30.19 -2.09 23.63
CA GLY A 237 29.63 -1.65 22.35
C GLY A 237 28.38 -2.43 21.95
N PHE A 238 28.39 -3.73 22.14
CA PHE A 238 27.23 -4.60 21.88
C PHE A 238 26.03 -4.22 22.75
N LEU A 239 26.19 -4.01 24.04
CA LEU A 239 25.12 -3.61 24.94
C LEU A 239 24.51 -2.26 24.57
N ILE A 240 25.36 -1.27 24.23
CA ILE A 240 24.87 0.04 23.77
C ILE A 240 23.97 -0.13 22.54
N GLY A 241 24.43 -0.85 21.51
CA GLY A 241 23.65 -1.05 20.31
C GLY A 241 22.42 -1.93 20.49
N PHE A 242 22.50 -2.93 21.37
CA PHE A 242 21.37 -3.81 21.71
C PHE A 242 20.24 -3.02 22.39
N PHE A 243 20.56 -2.25 23.45
CA PHE A 243 19.57 -1.41 24.11
C PHE A 243 19.03 -0.31 23.22
N ALA A 244 19.87 0.33 22.41
CA ALA A 244 19.44 1.31 21.41
C ALA A 244 18.45 0.69 20.41
N THR A 245 18.69 -0.53 19.95
CA THR A 245 17.78 -1.25 19.05
C THR A 245 16.43 -1.52 19.71
N ILE A 246 16.40 -1.99 20.98
CA ILE A 246 15.16 -2.24 21.71
C ILE A 246 14.34 -0.94 21.86
N VAL A 247 15.01 0.13 22.31
CA VAL A 247 14.37 1.43 22.49
C VAL A 247 13.85 1.97 21.14
N GLY A 248 14.66 1.84 20.08
CA GLY A 248 14.27 2.24 18.73
C GLY A 248 13.04 1.48 18.20
N ILE A 249 12.96 0.16 18.46
CA ILE A 249 11.78 -0.66 18.11
C ILE A 249 10.56 -0.17 18.87
N ALA A 250 10.69 0.02 20.21
CA ALA A 250 9.59 0.47 21.03
C ALA A 250 9.02 1.82 20.55
N PHE A 251 9.87 2.81 20.33
CA PHE A 251 9.46 4.11 19.78
C PHE A 251 8.87 3.99 18.38
N GLY A 252 9.48 3.21 17.48
CA GLY A 252 8.99 3.02 16.13
C GLY A 252 7.61 2.36 16.07
N VAL A 253 7.36 1.35 16.92
CA VAL A 253 6.05 0.68 17.01
C VAL A 253 4.99 1.63 17.58
N VAL A 254 5.29 2.34 18.67
CA VAL A 254 4.37 3.32 19.26
C VAL A 254 4.03 4.42 18.24
N PHE A 255 5.04 4.98 17.57
CA PHE A 255 4.84 6.01 16.55
C PHE A 255 3.98 5.50 15.39
N SER A 256 4.20 4.26 14.94
CA SER A 256 3.43 3.67 13.85
C SER A 256 1.98 3.37 14.22
N ILE A 257 1.70 3.04 15.48
CA ILE A 257 0.32 2.83 15.97
C ILE A 257 -0.44 4.15 16.04
N TYR A 258 0.21 5.19 16.54
CA TYR A 258 -0.40 6.51 16.77
C TYR A 258 -0.11 7.52 15.65
N ILE A 259 0.20 7.04 14.43
CA ILE A 259 0.58 7.91 13.30
C ILE A 259 -0.56 8.86 12.90
N GLU A 260 -1.81 8.37 12.98
CA GLU A 260 -2.98 9.16 12.63
C GLU A 260 -3.23 10.29 13.65
N GLU A 261 -3.10 10.03 14.94
CA GLU A 261 -3.20 11.01 16.00
C GLU A 261 -2.09 12.06 15.90
N VAL A 262 -0.87 11.60 15.56
CA VAL A 262 0.27 12.51 15.33
C VAL A 262 0.00 13.41 14.12
N ARG A 263 -0.53 12.87 13.01
CA ARG A 263 -0.92 13.64 11.83
C ARG A 263 -1.95 14.70 12.19
N GLN A 264 -3.02 14.32 12.88
CA GLN A 264 -4.08 15.24 13.30
C GLN A 264 -3.55 16.34 14.22
N PHE A 265 -2.69 15.99 15.18
CA PHE A 265 -2.06 16.95 16.07
C PHE A 265 -1.19 17.98 15.32
N ILE A 266 -0.37 17.52 14.36
CA ILE A 266 0.47 18.43 13.56
C ILE A 266 -0.41 19.29 12.64
N SER A 267 -1.44 18.72 12.02
CA SER A 267 -2.38 19.48 11.18
C SER A 267 -3.10 20.58 11.98
N ALA A 268 -3.50 20.28 13.23
CA ALA A 268 -4.11 21.25 14.12
C ALA A 268 -3.17 22.39 14.55
N LEU A 269 -1.88 22.09 14.73
CA LEU A 269 -0.86 23.08 15.08
C LEU A 269 -0.47 23.99 13.90
N THR A 270 -0.39 23.42 12.70
CA THR A 270 0.11 24.14 11.52
C THR A 270 -1.01 24.78 10.69
N ASN A 271 -2.29 24.45 10.96
CA ASN A 271 -3.44 24.76 10.11
C ASN A 271 -3.24 24.32 8.63
N PHE A 272 -2.39 23.30 8.42
CA PHE A 272 -2.09 22.75 7.12
C PHE A 272 -2.37 21.23 7.13
N GLU A 273 -3.19 20.78 6.18
CA GLU A 273 -3.44 19.34 6.01
C GLU A 273 -2.24 18.65 5.36
N ILE A 274 -1.46 17.93 6.18
CA ILE A 274 -0.26 17.20 5.72
C ILE A 274 -0.63 16.07 4.76
N PHE A 275 -1.85 15.53 4.90
CA PHE A 275 -2.36 14.43 4.09
C PHE A 275 -3.74 14.78 3.55
N PRO A 276 -3.82 15.65 2.49
CA PRO A 276 -5.09 16.03 1.90
C PRO A 276 -5.80 14.82 1.27
N LYS A 277 -7.05 14.61 1.65
CA LYS A 277 -7.89 13.51 1.14
C LYS A 277 -8.05 13.53 -0.37
N ASP A 278 -8.13 14.73 -0.93
CA ASP A 278 -8.30 14.98 -2.38
C ASP A 278 -7.07 14.57 -3.21
N ILE A 279 -5.87 14.53 -2.60
CA ILE A 279 -4.62 14.18 -3.27
C ILE A 279 -4.29 12.69 -3.08
N TYR A 280 -4.47 12.18 -1.86
CA TYR A 280 -4.08 10.80 -1.53
C TYR A 280 -5.23 9.80 -1.64
N PHE A 281 -6.47 10.28 -1.86
CA PHE A 281 -7.69 9.49 -2.05
C PHE A 281 -7.98 8.49 -0.93
N LEU A 282 -7.52 8.80 0.28
CA LEU A 282 -7.70 8.00 1.49
C LEU A 282 -8.19 8.89 2.63
N ASP A 283 -9.13 8.39 3.41
CA ASP A 283 -9.69 9.13 4.56
C ASP A 283 -8.74 9.20 5.75
N GLU A 284 -7.88 8.19 5.91
CA GLU A 284 -6.93 8.06 7.01
C GLU A 284 -5.55 7.65 6.46
N MET A 285 -4.50 7.95 7.21
CA MET A 285 -3.14 7.55 6.87
C MET A 285 -2.93 6.06 7.18
N PRO A 286 -2.88 5.17 6.16
CA PRO A 286 -2.79 3.74 6.41
C PRO A 286 -1.44 3.38 6.98
N SER A 287 -1.40 2.85 8.19
CA SER A 287 -0.20 2.28 8.81
C SER A 287 -0.41 0.80 9.10
N LYS A 288 0.47 -0.03 8.55
CA LYS A 288 0.43 -1.47 8.79
C LYS A 288 1.76 -1.97 9.33
N LEU A 289 1.76 -2.36 10.58
CA LEU A 289 2.90 -2.99 11.23
C LEU A 289 3.15 -4.39 10.65
N SER A 290 4.33 -4.59 10.09
CA SER A 290 4.77 -5.89 9.62
C SER A 290 5.79 -6.48 10.62
N ILE A 291 5.39 -7.50 11.36
CA ILE A 291 6.26 -8.20 12.31
C ILE A 291 7.50 -8.74 11.59
N ARG A 292 7.35 -9.25 10.36
CA ARG A 292 8.47 -9.73 9.55
C ARG A 292 9.49 -8.62 9.28
N SER A 293 9.03 -7.42 8.94
CA SER A 293 9.91 -6.26 8.69
C SER A 293 10.63 -5.82 9.97
N ILE A 294 9.93 -5.78 11.10
CA ILE A 294 10.51 -5.44 12.41
C ILE A 294 11.63 -6.43 12.76
N ILE A 295 11.37 -7.73 12.65
CA ILE A 295 12.39 -8.77 12.93
C ILE A 295 13.58 -8.63 11.98
N THR A 296 13.36 -8.46 10.67
CA THR A 296 14.44 -8.35 9.68
C THR A 296 15.34 -7.14 9.98
N ILE A 297 14.75 -5.96 10.25
CA ILE A 297 15.49 -4.75 10.57
C ILE A 297 16.25 -4.90 11.90
N SER A 298 15.62 -5.51 12.91
CA SER A 298 16.23 -5.74 14.22
C SER A 298 17.45 -6.65 14.12
N VAL A 299 17.33 -7.76 13.42
CA VAL A 299 18.43 -8.71 13.20
C VAL A 299 19.58 -8.05 12.43
N PHE A 300 19.24 -7.28 11.40
CA PHE A 300 20.24 -6.54 10.63
C PHE A 300 20.94 -5.47 11.48
N SER A 301 20.23 -4.71 12.29
CA SER A 301 20.78 -3.71 13.20
C SER A 301 21.75 -4.36 14.23
N ILE A 302 21.33 -5.45 14.86
CA ILE A 302 22.19 -6.19 15.82
C ILE A 302 23.42 -6.75 15.13
N PHE A 303 23.28 -7.28 13.92
CA PHE A 303 24.42 -7.79 13.14
C PHE A 303 25.45 -6.68 12.85
N VAL A 304 24.98 -5.51 12.40
CA VAL A 304 25.85 -4.35 12.18
C VAL A 304 26.51 -3.90 13.49
N THR A 305 25.76 -3.87 14.60
CA THR A 305 26.29 -3.53 15.93
C THR A 305 27.44 -4.47 16.34
N ILE A 306 27.29 -5.76 16.12
CA ILE A 306 28.34 -6.76 16.40
C ILE A 306 29.60 -6.45 15.59
N LEU A 307 29.45 -6.25 14.27
CA LEU A 307 30.58 -5.95 13.39
C LEU A 307 31.31 -4.65 13.78
N THR A 308 30.55 -3.58 14.03
CA THR A 308 31.09 -2.26 14.35
C THR A 308 31.73 -2.19 15.73
N SER A 309 31.24 -2.95 16.70
CA SER A 309 31.83 -3.04 18.04
C SER A 309 33.13 -3.85 18.04
N LEU A 310 33.27 -4.80 17.10
CA LEU A 310 34.48 -5.65 17.02
C LEU A 310 35.71 -4.85 16.59
N LEU A 311 35.58 -3.95 15.60
CA LEU A 311 36.72 -3.22 15.04
C LEU A 311 37.47 -2.36 16.08
N PRO A 312 36.83 -1.47 16.85
CA PRO A 312 37.52 -0.71 17.90
C PRO A 312 38.06 -1.60 19.03
N SER A 313 37.31 -2.63 19.40
CA SER A 313 37.72 -3.55 20.49
C SER A 313 39.02 -4.25 20.16
N LEU A 314 39.24 -4.64 18.91
CA LEU A 314 40.51 -5.27 18.48
C LEU A 314 41.68 -4.27 18.54
N SER A 315 41.43 -2.97 18.41
CA SER A 315 42.50 -1.97 18.51
C SER A 315 43.15 -1.88 19.90
N VAL A 316 42.43 -2.35 20.95
CA VAL A 316 42.98 -2.47 22.31
C VAL A 316 44.22 -3.34 22.39
N SER A 317 44.32 -4.33 21.48
CA SER A 317 45.50 -5.21 21.43
C SER A 317 46.79 -4.49 21.08
N LYS A 318 46.70 -3.38 20.33
CA LYS A 318 47.83 -2.57 19.85
C LYS A 318 48.36 -1.57 20.90
N ILE A 319 47.70 -1.46 22.06
CA ILE A 319 48.15 -0.55 23.12
C ILE A 319 49.40 -1.13 23.78
N GLU A 320 50.54 -0.39 23.61
CA GLU A 320 51.81 -0.73 24.24
C GLU A 320 51.80 -0.22 25.68
N THR A 321 51.91 -1.14 26.64
CA THR A 321 51.81 -0.85 28.08
C THR A 321 52.88 0.14 28.51
N ILE A 322 54.14 0.05 27.97
CA ILE A 322 55.25 0.91 28.34
C ILE A 322 55.05 2.33 27.88
N LYS A 323 54.58 2.54 26.64
CA LYS A 323 54.29 3.88 26.13
C LYS A 323 53.11 4.55 26.82
N ALA A 324 52.05 3.76 27.14
CA ALA A 324 50.86 4.28 27.79
C ALA A 324 51.05 4.73 29.24
N LEU A 325 52.08 4.18 29.94
CA LEU A 325 52.44 4.56 31.30
C LEU A 325 53.52 5.68 31.35
N LYS A 326 54.30 5.90 30.27
CA LYS A 326 55.41 6.83 30.22
C LYS A 326 55.05 8.23 29.76
N TYR A 327 53.97 8.39 29.02
CA TYR A 327 53.50 9.73 28.54
C TYR A 327 52.37 10.24 29.42
N GLU A 328 52.65 11.29 30.13
CA GLU A 328 51.67 12.25 30.62
C GLU A 328 51.19 13.15 29.47
#